data_1a3066e1205874d684d71dce0a5b7f10
#
_entry.id   1a3066e1205874d684d71dce0a5b7f10
#
_cell.length_a   1.000
_cell.length_b   1.000
_cell.length_c   1.000
_cell.angle_alpha   90.00
_cell.angle_beta   90.00
_cell.angle_gamma   90.00
#
_symmetry.space_group_name_H-M   'P 1'
#
loop_
_entity.id
_entity.type
_entity.pdbx_description
1 polymer ?
#
loop_
_entity_poly.entity_id
_entity_poly.type
_entity_poly.pdbx_seq_one_letter_code
_entity_poly.pdbx_strand_id
1 'polypeptide(L)'
;LQGNRTALISFIPVFLFFFTGYDANCPKAFAQETSVFTDTGEETALQDEYDEWINDLEEEESVPQVHDPLERLNRGIFAFNDFFYFKFLKPVARGYGFITPEPVRVRVKNFFYNIGFPVQFVNDILQIKFKRAGQDTCRFVFNSTVGILGFFNPAQKYPWLNPPPEDTGQTLGTWGVGNGFYIVLPILGPSTLRDSVGIVSDYFLQPVSYIRPFYISLGARSYEIVNKTSLSIGEYEDLKESALDPYIAFKDAYIQYRKKAVQE
;
A
#
# COMPACT_ATOMS: atom_id res chain seq x y z
N LEU A 1 2.56 -18.26 -42.07
CA LEU A 1 2.59 -16.81 -41.73
C LEU A 1 1.92 -16.61 -40.36
N GLN A 2 2.61 -16.99 -39.28
CA GLN A 2 2.20 -16.68 -37.91
C GLN A 2 2.98 -15.45 -37.47
N GLY A 3 2.30 -14.30 -37.48
CA GLY A 3 2.85 -13.04 -37.03
C GLY A 3 2.78 -12.90 -35.52
N ASN A 4 3.91 -12.62 -34.91
CA ASN A 4 4.12 -12.16 -33.54
C ASN A 4 3.16 -11.02 -33.17
N ARG A 5 2.19 -11.31 -32.30
CA ARG A 5 1.37 -10.31 -31.59
C ARG A 5 1.34 -10.62 -30.09
N THR A 6 2.48 -10.53 -29.43
CA THR A 6 2.55 -10.74 -27.98
C THR A 6 3.55 -9.81 -27.33
N ALA A 7 3.31 -8.51 -27.38
CA ALA A 7 4.14 -7.57 -26.62
C ALA A 7 3.42 -6.26 -26.28
N LEU A 8 2.13 -6.28 -25.93
CA LEU A 8 1.51 -5.10 -25.30
C LEU A 8 0.34 -5.59 -24.44
N ILE A 9 0.31 -5.25 -23.21
CA ILE A 9 -0.75 -5.44 -22.21
C ILE A 9 -0.35 -6.45 -21.12
N SER A 10 0.46 -6.04 -20.19
CA SER A 10 0.61 -6.69 -18.88
C SER A 10 0.90 -5.68 -17.77
N PHE A 11 0.18 -4.57 -17.75
CA PHE A 11 0.35 -3.54 -16.73
C PHE A 11 -0.95 -3.32 -15.96
N ILE A 12 -1.37 -4.29 -15.16
CA ILE A 12 -2.49 -4.09 -14.26
C ILE A 12 -2.26 -4.94 -13.01
N PRO A 13 -1.52 -4.55 -12.02
CA PRO A 13 -2.03 -4.59 -10.66
C PRO A 13 -1.24 -3.77 -9.61
N VAL A 14 -1.50 -2.52 -9.35
CA VAL A 14 -0.93 -1.84 -8.15
C VAL A 14 -1.87 -0.81 -7.53
N PHE A 15 -3.05 -0.63 -8.06
CA PHE A 15 -3.99 0.35 -7.50
C PHE A 15 -4.43 0.06 -6.04
N LEU A 16 -3.95 -1.03 -5.43
CA LEU A 16 -4.51 -1.54 -4.17
C LEU A 16 -3.53 -1.70 -3.01
N PHE A 17 -2.32 -1.15 -3.13
CA PHE A 17 -1.40 -1.17 -1.99
C PHE A 17 -1.71 -0.11 -0.91
N PHE A 18 -2.63 0.82 -1.20
CA PHE A 18 -2.94 1.93 -0.29
C PHE A 18 -3.87 1.58 0.88
N PHE A 19 -4.52 0.43 0.87
CA PHE A 19 -5.63 0.19 1.80
C PHE A 19 -5.44 -1.01 2.74
N THR A 20 -4.23 -1.34 3.13
CA THR A 20 -4.04 -2.34 4.18
C THR A 20 -3.45 -1.72 5.43
N GLY A 21 -4.31 -1.35 6.35
CA GLY A 21 -3.98 -1.21 7.77
C GLY A 21 -3.62 0.19 8.24
N TYR A 22 -4.58 1.09 8.32
CA TYR A 22 -4.56 2.17 9.29
C TYR A 22 -5.54 1.82 10.42
N ASP A 23 -5.02 1.30 11.52
CA ASP A 23 -5.75 1.33 12.78
C ASP A 23 -5.72 2.77 13.30
N ALA A 24 -6.85 3.45 13.13
CA ALA A 24 -7.07 4.78 13.68
C ALA A 24 -7.26 4.69 15.20
N ASN A 25 -6.16 4.61 15.94
CA ASN A 25 -6.13 5.00 17.35
C ASN A 25 -5.61 6.42 17.45
N CYS A 26 -6.52 7.38 17.27
CA CYS A 26 -6.31 8.75 17.66
C CYS A 26 -6.64 8.88 19.15
N PRO A 27 -5.72 9.27 20.04
CA PRO A 27 -6.04 9.57 21.42
C PRO A 27 -6.79 10.89 21.49
N LYS A 28 -8.07 10.83 21.86
CA LYS A 28 -8.83 11.99 22.33
C LYS A 28 -8.36 12.33 23.75
N ALA A 29 -7.64 13.39 23.92
CA ALA A 29 -7.47 14.15 25.14
C ALA A 29 -6.67 15.42 24.80
N PHE A 30 -7.09 16.60 25.05
CA PHE A 30 -7.26 17.34 26.25
C PHE A 30 -7.74 18.75 25.87
N ALA A 31 -8.95 19.07 26.19
CA ALA A 31 -9.37 20.44 26.44
C ALA A 31 -9.57 20.53 27.95
N GLN A 32 -8.63 21.15 28.64
CA GLN A 32 -8.91 21.60 30.02
C GLN A 32 -8.04 22.81 30.38
N GLU A 33 -8.77 23.91 30.56
CA GLU A 33 -8.62 25.05 31.48
C GLU A 33 -7.22 25.64 31.74
N THR A 34 -7.04 26.84 31.21
CA THR A 34 -6.08 27.83 31.66
C THR A 34 -6.48 28.39 33.02
N SER A 35 -5.71 28.15 34.06
CA SER A 35 -5.62 28.96 35.26
C SER A 35 -4.25 29.67 35.33
N VAL A 36 -4.31 30.97 35.37
CA VAL A 36 -3.20 31.91 35.49
C VAL A 36 -2.38 31.62 36.74
N PHE A 37 -1.07 31.39 36.57
CA PHE A 37 -0.10 31.56 37.65
C PHE A 37 1.18 32.19 37.14
N THR A 38 1.64 33.24 37.77
CA THR A 38 2.85 34.03 37.46
C THR A 38 4.02 33.52 38.23
N ASP A 39 5.06 32.99 37.52
CA ASP A 39 6.44 33.07 38.00
C ASP A 39 7.43 32.94 36.82
N THR A 40 8.40 33.87 36.73
CA THR A 40 9.24 34.11 35.55
C THR A 40 10.32 33.07 35.29
N GLY A 41 10.39 31.98 36.06
CA GLY A 41 11.35 30.88 35.85
C GLY A 41 10.72 29.64 35.23
N GLU A 42 9.40 29.46 35.39
CA GLU A 42 8.64 28.37 34.76
C GLU A 42 8.25 28.67 33.31
N GLU A 43 8.15 29.96 32.96
CA GLU A 43 7.76 30.40 31.60
C GLU A 43 8.82 30.01 30.56
N THR A 44 10.13 30.09 30.91
CA THR A 44 11.20 29.67 30.02
C THR A 44 11.27 28.14 29.84
N ALA A 45 11.04 27.37 30.90
CA ALA A 45 11.04 25.91 30.82
C ALA A 45 9.84 25.38 30.01
N LEU A 46 8.66 26.00 30.17
CA LEU A 46 7.47 25.67 29.38
C LEU A 46 7.62 26.08 27.91
N GLN A 47 8.34 27.19 27.65
CA GLN A 47 8.62 27.62 26.27
C GLN A 47 9.60 26.67 25.59
N ASP A 48 10.66 26.24 26.28
CA ASP A 48 11.62 25.29 25.76
C ASP A 48 10.96 23.92 25.49
N GLU A 49 10.09 23.44 26.38
CA GLU A 49 9.33 22.20 26.19
C GLU A 49 8.30 22.31 25.04
N TYR A 50 7.67 23.49 24.89
CA TYR A 50 6.75 23.78 23.80
C TYR A 50 7.49 23.86 22.45
N ASP A 51 8.64 24.52 22.42
CA ASP A 51 9.45 24.64 21.21
C ASP A 51 10.07 23.28 20.82
N GLU A 52 10.48 22.45 21.78
CA GLU A 52 10.92 21.08 21.55
C GLU A 52 9.75 20.23 20.98
N TRP A 53 8.55 20.33 21.54
CA TRP A 53 7.35 19.65 21.05
C TRP A 53 6.92 20.13 19.66
N ILE A 54 7.01 21.43 19.38
CA ILE A 54 6.73 21.99 18.04
C ILE A 54 7.78 21.51 17.03
N ASN A 55 9.06 21.50 17.41
CA ASN A 55 10.12 20.99 16.54
C ASN A 55 9.96 19.49 16.26
N ASP A 56 9.59 18.69 17.25
CA ASP A 56 9.28 17.27 17.08
C ASP A 56 8.08 17.07 16.12
N LEU A 57 7.02 17.90 16.24
CA LEU A 57 5.89 17.86 15.30
C LEU A 57 6.31 18.29 13.88
N GLU A 58 7.16 19.30 13.74
CA GLU A 58 7.65 19.74 12.44
C GLU A 58 8.60 18.70 11.80
N GLU A 59 9.39 17.97 12.61
CA GLU A 59 10.21 16.85 12.13
C GLU A 59 9.34 15.63 11.72
N GLU A 60 8.27 15.32 12.46
CA GLU A 60 7.31 14.28 12.07
C GLU A 60 6.48 14.67 10.84
N GLU A 61 6.16 15.96 10.68
CA GLU A 61 5.37 16.47 9.56
C GLU A 61 6.16 16.73 8.28
N SER A 62 7.49 16.72 8.32
CA SER A 62 8.31 16.92 7.14
C SER A 62 8.22 15.73 6.18
N VAL A 63 7.21 15.78 5.32
CA VAL A 63 7.07 14.83 4.21
C VAL A 63 8.32 14.93 3.34
N PRO A 64 9.08 13.84 3.11
CA PRO A 64 10.22 13.89 2.22
C PRO A 64 9.79 14.40 0.85
N GLN A 65 10.28 15.55 0.45
CA GLN A 65 9.96 16.11 -0.86
C GLN A 65 10.60 15.27 -1.95
N VAL A 66 9.81 14.46 -2.62
CA VAL A 66 10.23 13.74 -3.82
C VAL A 66 9.99 14.62 -5.04
N HIS A 67 11.05 14.82 -5.81
CA HIS A 67 11.00 15.61 -7.03
C HIS A 67 9.95 15.10 -8.02
N ASP A 68 9.13 16.00 -8.55
CA ASP A 68 7.99 15.70 -9.44
C ASP A 68 8.11 16.49 -10.75
N PRO A 69 9.06 16.12 -11.63
CA PRO A 69 9.27 16.84 -12.88
C PRO A 69 8.12 16.62 -13.88
N LEU A 70 7.30 15.60 -13.65
CA LEU A 70 6.19 15.22 -14.52
C LEU A 70 4.82 15.61 -13.94
N GLU A 71 4.77 16.57 -13.01
CA GLU A 71 3.54 16.93 -12.27
C GLU A 71 2.32 17.11 -13.18
N ARG A 72 2.46 17.83 -14.33
CA ARG A 72 1.35 18.05 -15.26
C ARG A 72 0.82 16.74 -15.86
N LEU A 73 1.72 15.83 -16.21
CA LEU A 73 1.36 14.50 -16.73
C LEU A 73 0.75 13.65 -15.62
N ASN A 74 1.38 13.65 -14.45
CA ASN A 74 0.93 12.90 -13.28
C ASN A 74 -0.47 13.32 -12.83
N ARG A 75 -0.77 14.62 -12.82
CA ARG A 75 -2.13 15.15 -12.55
C ARG A 75 -3.15 14.68 -13.58
N GLY A 76 -2.77 14.65 -14.87
CA GLY A 76 -3.63 14.12 -15.94
C GLY A 76 -3.93 12.64 -15.76
N ILE A 77 -2.91 11.84 -15.43
CA ILE A 77 -3.09 10.40 -15.17
C ILE A 77 -3.86 10.17 -13.86
N PHE A 78 -3.63 10.98 -12.84
CA PHE A 78 -4.41 10.94 -11.60
C PHE A 78 -5.90 11.19 -11.86
N ALA A 79 -6.24 12.21 -12.65
CA ALA A 79 -7.62 12.50 -13.05
C ALA A 79 -8.25 11.35 -13.87
N PHE A 80 -7.46 10.71 -14.75
CA PHE A 80 -7.90 9.51 -15.47
C PHE A 80 -8.16 8.35 -14.52
N ASN A 81 -7.27 8.10 -13.56
CA ASN A 81 -7.42 7.03 -12.56
C ASN A 81 -8.65 7.27 -11.67
N ASP A 82 -8.87 8.52 -11.25
CA ASP A 82 -10.05 8.94 -10.50
C ASP A 82 -11.35 8.69 -11.28
N PHE A 83 -11.39 9.13 -12.55
CA PHE A 83 -12.51 8.84 -13.45
C PHE A 83 -12.76 7.33 -13.58
N PHE A 84 -11.70 6.53 -13.81
CA PHE A 84 -11.80 5.09 -13.96
C PHE A 84 -12.32 4.44 -12.67
N TYR A 85 -11.84 4.88 -11.50
CA TYR A 85 -12.32 4.39 -10.21
C TYR A 85 -13.82 4.64 -10.04
N PHE A 86 -14.27 5.89 -10.18
CA PHE A 86 -15.67 6.23 -9.93
C PHE A 86 -16.65 5.68 -10.97
N LYS A 87 -16.23 5.59 -12.24
CA LYS A 87 -17.12 5.18 -13.35
C LYS A 87 -17.14 3.69 -13.63
N PHE A 88 -16.04 3.00 -13.32
CA PHE A 88 -15.90 1.57 -13.64
C PHE A 88 -15.64 0.72 -12.41
N LEU A 89 -14.56 0.96 -11.68
CA LEU A 89 -14.11 0.05 -10.64
C LEU A 89 -15.07 0.02 -9.43
N LYS A 90 -15.46 1.20 -8.93
CA LYS A 90 -16.36 1.32 -7.77
C LYS A 90 -17.76 0.73 -8.03
N PRO A 91 -18.45 1.01 -9.16
CA PRO A 91 -19.72 0.37 -9.45
C PRO A 91 -19.64 -1.15 -9.55
N VAL A 92 -18.60 -1.67 -10.22
CA VAL A 92 -18.37 -3.13 -10.33
C VAL A 92 -18.09 -3.73 -8.94
N ALA A 93 -17.24 -3.11 -8.13
CA ALA A 93 -16.92 -3.55 -6.78
C ALA A 93 -18.15 -3.51 -5.84
N ARG A 94 -19.03 -2.50 -5.98
CA ARG A 94 -20.29 -2.43 -5.24
C ARG A 94 -21.24 -3.56 -5.65
N GLY A 95 -21.41 -3.77 -6.97
CA GLY A 95 -22.24 -4.86 -7.48
C GLY A 95 -21.75 -6.23 -7.01
N TYR A 96 -20.43 -6.45 -7.07
CA TYR A 96 -19.80 -7.65 -6.53
C TYR A 96 -20.03 -7.79 -5.01
N GLY A 97 -19.85 -6.72 -4.24
CA GLY A 97 -20.10 -6.70 -2.79
C GLY A 97 -21.55 -6.93 -2.40
N PHE A 98 -22.50 -6.54 -3.27
CA PHE A 98 -23.93 -6.83 -3.06
C PHE A 98 -24.25 -8.34 -3.20
N ILE A 99 -23.61 -9.02 -4.16
CA ILE A 99 -23.83 -10.44 -4.43
C ILE A 99 -23.02 -11.32 -3.48
N THR A 100 -21.79 -10.89 -3.13
CA THR A 100 -20.83 -11.71 -2.38
C THR A 100 -20.71 -11.20 -0.94
N PRO A 101 -21.09 -12.00 0.08
CA PRO A 101 -20.98 -11.62 1.48
C PRO A 101 -19.53 -11.29 1.88
N GLU A 102 -19.35 -10.35 2.78
CA GLU A 102 -18.03 -9.90 3.24
C GLU A 102 -17.09 -11.03 3.70
N PRO A 103 -17.55 -12.03 4.49
CA PRO A 103 -16.67 -13.13 4.89
C PRO A 103 -16.07 -13.92 3.72
N VAL A 104 -16.80 -14.02 2.59
CA VAL A 104 -16.29 -14.68 1.38
C VAL A 104 -15.24 -13.79 0.70
N ARG A 105 -15.49 -12.48 0.61
CA ARG A 105 -14.55 -11.50 0.04
C ARG A 105 -13.24 -11.44 0.81
N VAL A 106 -13.30 -11.50 2.15
CA VAL A 106 -12.11 -11.59 3.01
C VAL A 106 -11.32 -12.87 2.75
N ARG A 107 -12.00 -14.01 2.58
CA ARG A 107 -11.32 -15.28 2.25
C ARG A 107 -10.62 -15.22 0.89
N VAL A 108 -11.26 -14.62 -0.11
CA VAL A 108 -10.63 -14.39 -1.42
C VAL A 108 -9.40 -13.49 -1.30
N LYS A 109 -9.48 -12.40 -0.53
CA LYS A 109 -8.32 -11.53 -0.22
C LYS A 109 -7.18 -12.34 0.40
N ASN A 110 -7.48 -13.18 1.39
CA ASN A 110 -6.48 -14.01 2.07
C ASN A 110 -5.81 -15.02 1.11
N PHE A 111 -6.57 -15.64 0.22
CA PHE A 111 -6.07 -16.56 -0.80
C PHE A 111 -5.06 -15.87 -1.73
N PHE A 112 -5.39 -14.69 -2.28
CA PHE A 112 -4.46 -13.96 -3.14
C PHE A 112 -3.22 -13.48 -2.38
N TYR A 113 -3.37 -13.06 -1.13
CA TYR A 113 -2.25 -12.71 -0.25
C TYR A 113 -1.32 -13.92 -0.02
N ASN A 114 -1.89 -15.08 0.23
CA ASN A 114 -1.12 -16.31 0.43
C ASN A 114 -0.36 -16.74 -0.83
N ILE A 115 -0.97 -16.62 -2.02
CA ILE A 115 -0.30 -16.89 -3.30
C ILE A 115 0.83 -15.89 -3.58
N GLY A 116 0.75 -14.66 -3.06
CA GLY A 116 1.81 -13.66 -3.16
C GLY A 116 3.09 -13.97 -2.36
N PHE A 117 3.12 -15.05 -1.57
CA PHE A 117 4.26 -15.48 -0.75
C PHE A 117 5.61 -15.43 -1.48
N PRO A 118 5.78 -15.90 -2.74
CA PRO A 118 7.09 -15.88 -3.38
C PRO A 118 7.69 -14.48 -3.53
N VAL A 119 6.86 -13.45 -3.73
CA VAL A 119 7.30 -12.05 -3.78
C VAL A 119 7.92 -11.65 -2.45
N GLN A 120 7.20 -11.87 -1.35
CA GLN A 120 7.64 -11.51 0.00
C GLN A 120 8.90 -12.30 0.39
N PHE A 121 8.89 -13.62 0.24
CA PHE A 121 10.01 -14.49 0.58
C PHE A 121 11.31 -14.11 -0.16
N VAL A 122 11.25 -13.86 -1.47
CA VAL A 122 12.43 -13.48 -2.25
C VAL A 122 12.96 -12.13 -1.78
N ASN A 123 12.08 -11.16 -1.55
CA ASN A 123 12.49 -9.83 -1.10
C ASN A 123 13.06 -9.85 0.33
N ASP A 124 12.50 -10.65 1.25
CA ASP A 124 13.08 -10.87 2.58
C ASP A 124 14.52 -11.43 2.49
N ILE A 125 14.74 -12.42 1.62
CA ILE A 125 16.08 -13.00 1.39
C ILE A 125 17.03 -11.95 0.82
N LEU A 126 16.60 -11.18 -0.19
CA LEU A 126 17.40 -10.13 -0.81
C LEU A 126 17.77 -9.00 0.14
N GLN A 127 16.93 -8.76 1.16
CA GLN A 127 17.18 -7.80 2.24
C GLN A 127 17.93 -8.41 3.44
N ILE A 128 18.33 -9.69 3.36
CA ILE A 128 19.03 -10.43 4.45
C ILE A 128 18.15 -10.53 5.72
N LYS A 129 16.85 -10.37 5.59
CA LYS A 129 15.85 -10.49 6.67
C LYS A 129 15.43 -11.96 6.90
N PHE A 130 16.39 -12.87 7.11
CA PHE A 130 16.14 -14.32 7.18
C PHE A 130 15.09 -14.74 8.23
N LYS A 131 14.98 -13.99 9.34
CA LYS A 131 13.94 -14.22 10.34
C LYS A 131 12.55 -13.99 9.72
N ARG A 132 12.36 -12.92 8.96
CA ARG A 132 11.09 -12.60 8.28
C ARG A 132 10.79 -13.63 7.21
N ALA A 133 11.76 -14.01 6.39
CA ALA A 133 11.61 -15.08 5.39
C ALA A 133 11.13 -16.39 6.04
N GLY A 134 11.66 -16.74 7.22
CA GLY A 134 11.20 -17.89 8.02
C GLY A 134 9.77 -17.73 8.52
N GLN A 135 9.40 -16.54 9.02
CA GLN A 135 8.05 -16.23 9.49
C GLN A 135 7.04 -16.32 8.34
N ASP A 136 7.36 -15.73 7.16
CA ASP A 136 6.53 -15.79 5.97
C ASP A 136 6.36 -17.21 5.45
N THR A 137 7.43 -18.03 5.48
CA THR A 137 7.36 -19.43 5.13
C THR A 137 6.44 -20.20 6.07
N CYS A 138 6.57 -20.00 7.37
CA CYS A 138 5.69 -20.63 8.37
C CYS A 138 4.23 -20.20 8.17
N ARG A 139 3.99 -18.88 7.93
CA ARG A 139 2.66 -18.36 7.62
C ARG A 139 2.08 -19.02 6.38
N PHE A 140 2.85 -19.08 5.28
CA PHE A 140 2.42 -19.67 4.02
C PHE A 140 2.05 -21.15 4.19
N VAL A 141 2.90 -21.95 4.84
CA VAL A 141 2.64 -23.36 5.08
C VAL A 141 1.41 -23.55 5.96
N PHE A 142 1.30 -22.79 7.07
CA PHE A 142 0.18 -22.89 7.98
C PHE A 142 -1.15 -22.48 7.32
N ASN A 143 -1.16 -21.38 6.58
CA ASN A 143 -2.35 -20.94 5.86
C ASN A 143 -2.69 -21.86 4.68
N SER A 144 -1.72 -22.46 4.01
CA SER A 144 -1.95 -23.38 2.89
C SER A 144 -2.50 -24.73 3.36
N THR A 145 -2.04 -25.22 4.51
CA THR A 145 -2.46 -26.52 5.07
C THR A 145 -3.71 -26.40 5.93
N VAL A 146 -3.64 -25.73 7.06
CA VAL A 146 -4.75 -25.55 8.00
C VAL A 146 -5.79 -24.55 7.46
N GLY A 147 -5.32 -23.53 6.73
CA GLY A 147 -6.15 -22.48 6.15
C GLY A 147 -6.74 -22.81 4.78
N ILE A 148 -6.59 -24.05 4.29
CA ILE A 148 -7.13 -24.51 2.99
C ILE A 148 -6.67 -23.57 1.87
N LEU A 149 -5.41 -23.71 1.43
CA LEU A 149 -4.77 -22.88 0.39
C LEU A 149 -4.75 -21.37 0.70
N GLY A 150 -4.93 -20.97 1.97
CA GLY A 150 -4.95 -19.58 2.39
C GLY A 150 -6.31 -18.90 2.36
N PHE A 151 -7.41 -19.58 2.04
CA PHE A 151 -8.76 -19.00 2.16
C PHE A 151 -9.09 -18.62 3.59
N PHE A 152 -8.68 -19.45 4.54
CA PHE A 152 -8.69 -19.09 5.96
C PHE A 152 -7.28 -18.64 6.35
N ASN A 153 -7.18 -17.64 7.21
CA ASN A 153 -5.90 -17.11 7.69
C ASN A 153 -5.72 -17.44 9.19
N PRO A 154 -5.47 -18.71 9.56
CA PRO A 154 -5.26 -19.08 10.96
C PRO A 154 -3.99 -18.45 11.54
N ALA A 155 -3.01 -18.10 10.70
CA ALA A 155 -1.79 -17.42 11.12
C ALA A 155 -2.07 -16.04 11.70
N GLN A 156 -3.19 -15.38 11.34
CA GLN A 156 -3.55 -14.05 11.86
C GLN A 156 -3.66 -14.00 13.38
N LYS A 157 -3.94 -15.13 14.03
CA LYS A 157 -3.98 -15.23 15.50
C LYS A 157 -2.61 -15.08 16.16
N TYR A 158 -1.54 -15.17 15.40
CA TYR A 158 -0.16 -15.14 15.88
C TYR A 158 0.57 -13.93 15.28
N PRO A 159 0.68 -12.79 16.01
CA PRO A 159 1.28 -11.56 15.47
C PRO A 159 2.68 -11.76 14.88
N TRP A 160 3.49 -12.65 15.48
CA TRP A 160 4.83 -12.95 15.01
C TRP A 160 4.89 -13.66 13.63
N LEU A 161 3.76 -14.24 13.16
CA LEU A 161 3.61 -14.84 11.82
C LEU A 161 3.09 -13.86 10.76
N ASN A 162 2.90 -12.60 11.11
CA ASN A 162 2.36 -11.60 10.20
C ASN A 162 3.31 -10.40 10.10
N PRO A 163 4.54 -10.58 9.60
CA PRO A 163 5.40 -9.45 9.32
C PRO A 163 4.78 -8.57 8.23
N PRO A 164 5.11 -7.28 8.17
CA PRO A 164 4.73 -6.41 7.06
C PRO A 164 5.20 -7.00 5.72
N PRO A 165 4.41 -6.89 4.65
CA PRO A 165 4.78 -7.45 3.36
C PRO A 165 5.95 -6.68 2.73
N GLU A 166 6.88 -7.40 2.13
CA GLU A 166 8.02 -6.85 1.41
C GLU A 166 7.81 -6.92 -0.10
N ASP A 167 8.36 -5.93 -0.81
CA ASP A 167 8.37 -5.86 -2.27
C ASP A 167 9.76 -5.45 -2.82
N THR A 168 9.96 -5.58 -4.13
CA THR A 168 11.25 -5.26 -4.75
C THR A 168 11.58 -3.77 -4.69
N GLY A 169 10.59 -2.87 -4.65
CA GLY A 169 10.84 -1.44 -4.45
C GLY A 169 11.42 -1.14 -3.06
N GLN A 170 10.97 -1.84 -2.02
CA GLN A 170 11.54 -1.76 -0.66
C GLN A 170 12.95 -2.36 -0.64
N THR A 171 13.16 -3.50 -1.29
CA THR A 171 14.49 -4.13 -1.43
C THR A 171 15.50 -3.18 -2.08
N LEU A 172 15.13 -2.54 -3.18
CA LEU A 172 15.98 -1.52 -3.79
C LEU A 172 16.24 -0.33 -2.86
N GLY A 173 15.23 0.08 -2.08
CA GLY A 173 15.36 1.14 -1.08
C GLY A 173 16.34 0.78 0.03
N THR A 174 16.29 -0.42 0.59
CA THR A 174 17.23 -0.92 1.61
C THR A 174 18.65 -1.06 1.07
N TRP A 175 18.81 -1.29 -0.23
CA TRP A 175 20.13 -1.27 -0.92
C TRP A 175 20.64 0.14 -1.20
N GLY A 176 19.92 1.19 -0.76
CA GLY A 176 20.32 2.58 -0.93
C GLY A 176 19.92 3.20 -2.26
N VAL A 177 19.10 2.53 -3.07
CA VAL A 177 18.54 3.13 -4.29
C VAL A 177 17.49 4.16 -3.90
N GLY A 178 17.72 5.43 -4.22
CA GLY A 178 16.78 6.52 -3.95
C GLY A 178 15.46 6.34 -4.70
N ASN A 179 14.41 7.05 -4.27
CA ASN A 179 13.09 6.99 -4.90
C ASN A 179 13.09 7.36 -6.39
N GLY A 180 14.07 8.16 -6.83
CA GLY A 180 14.01 8.83 -8.13
C GLY A 180 12.92 9.90 -8.13
N PHE A 181 12.26 10.11 -9.26
CA PHE A 181 11.15 11.05 -9.37
C PHE A 181 9.81 10.35 -9.19
N TYR A 182 8.80 11.15 -8.79
CA TYR A 182 7.44 10.69 -8.61
C TYR A 182 6.74 10.46 -9.95
N ILE A 183 5.98 9.38 -10.06
CA ILE A 183 5.24 8.98 -11.25
C ILE A 183 3.86 8.49 -10.83
N VAL A 184 2.81 8.91 -11.53
CA VAL A 184 1.50 8.26 -11.42
C VAL A 184 1.34 7.29 -12.58
N LEU A 185 1.10 6.02 -12.27
CA LEU A 185 0.90 4.99 -13.28
C LEU A 185 -0.60 4.88 -13.63
N PRO A 186 -0.94 4.74 -14.93
CA PRO A 186 -2.33 4.51 -15.31
C PRO A 186 -2.88 3.25 -14.65
N ILE A 187 -4.05 3.36 -14.02
CA ILE A 187 -4.75 2.30 -13.29
C ILE A 187 -3.99 1.81 -12.02
N LEU A 188 -2.67 1.94 -11.98
CA LEU A 188 -1.84 1.48 -10.88
C LEU A 188 -1.70 2.51 -9.75
N GLY A 189 -1.89 3.79 -10.05
CA GLY A 189 -1.85 4.88 -9.09
C GLY A 189 -0.45 5.42 -8.79
N PRO A 190 -0.25 6.03 -7.61
CA PRO A 190 0.99 6.63 -7.18
C PRO A 190 2.16 5.64 -7.18
N SER A 191 3.34 6.09 -7.62
CA SER A 191 4.57 5.32 -7.65
C SER A 191 5.80 6.24 -7.66
N THR A 192 6.98 5.66 -7.58
CA THR A 192 8.26 6.31 -7.89
C THR A 192 8.98 5.55 -8.99
N LEU A 193 10.04 6.13 -9.54
CA LEU A 193 10.85 5.42 -10.54
C LEU A 193 11.37 4.08 -9.99
N ARG A 194 11.91 4.09 -8.77
CA ARG A 194 12.38 2.88 -8.08
C ARG A 194 11.26 1.85 -7.93
N ASP A 195 10.13 2.28 -7.39
CA ASP A 195 9.01 1.37 -7.09
C ASP A 195 8.36 0.84 -8.37
N SER A 196 8.37 1.62 -9.46
CA SER A 196 7.91 1.17 -10.78
C SER A 196 8.77 0.03 -11.34
N VAL A 197 10.09 0.08 -11.13
CA VAL A 197 11.00 -1.04 -11.44
C VAL A 197 10.69 -2.24 -10.54
N GLY A 198 10.43 -2.00 -9.25
CA GLY A 198 10.01 -3.02 -8.29
C GLY A 198 8.75 -3.77 -8.74
N ILE A 199 7.72 -3.05 -9.17
CA ILE A 199 6.47 -3.62 -9.70
C ILE A 199 6.72 -4.60 -10.85
N VAL A 200 7.61 -4.23 -11.79
CA VAL A 200 7.95 -5.10 -12.91
C VAL A 200 8.65 -6.37 -12.43
N SER A 201 9.56 -6.25 -11.46
CA SER A 201 10.27 -7.40 -10.89
C SER A 201 9.31 -8.32 -10.13
N ASP A 202 8.44 -7.77 -9.30
CA ASP A 202 7.44 -8.52 -8.53
C ASP A 202 6.43 -9.25 -9.45
N TYR A 203 6.15 -8.69 -10.62
CA TYR A 203 5.32 -9.36 -11.63
C TYR A 203 5.89 -10.73 -12.02
N PHE A 204 7.22 -10.86 -12.16
CA PHE A 204 7.88 -12.14 -12.48
C PHE A 204 7.95 -13.10 -11.29
N LEU A 205 7.81 -12.62 -10.07
CA LEU A 205 7.75 -13.45 -8.86
C LEU A 205 6.34 -13.94 -8.52
N GLN A 206 5.31 -13.34 -9.12
CA GLN A 206 3.91 -13.65 -8.85
C GLN A 206 3.44 -14.91 -9.59
N PRO A 207 3.00 -15.99 -8.90
CA PRO A 207 2.55 -17.22 -9.54
C PRO A 207 1.37 -17.02 -10.51
N VAL A 208 0.48 -16.07 -10.21
CA VAL A 208 -0.67 -15.73 -11.07
C VAL A 208 -0.24 -15.29 -12.47
N SER A 209 0.98 -14.72 -12.63
CA SER A 209 1.52 -14.28 -13.92
C SER A 209 1.78 -15.41 -14.89
N TYR A 210 1.98 -16.64 -14.38
CA TYR A 210 2.33 -17.81 -15.17
C TYR A 210 1.12 -18.65 -15.60
N ILE A 211 -0.09 -18.28 -15.17
CA ILE A 211 -1.32 -18.97 -15.57
C ILE A 211 -1.54 -18.77 -17.08
N ARG A 212 -1.72 -19.87 -17.78
CA ARG A 212 -2.00 -19.88 -19.22
C ARG A 212 -3.43 -20.41 -19.46
N PRO A 213 -4.11 -19.89 -20.46
CA PRO A 213 -3.76 -18.77 -21.35
C PRO A 213 -3.83 -17.40 -20.64
N PHE A 214 -3.19 -16.40 -21.20
CA PHE A 214 -3.02 -15.05 -20.63
C PHE A 214 -4.31 -14.38 -20.12
N TYR A 215 -5.43 -14.57 -20.81
CA TYR A 215 -6.70 -13.96 -20.39
C TYR A 215 -7.21 -14.50 -19.03
N ILE A 216 -6.81 -15.73 -18.64
CA ILE A 216 -7.14 -16.27 -17.31
C ILE A 216 -6.31 -15.55 -16.23
N SER A 217 -5.02 -15.35 -16.46
CA SER A 217 -4.16 -14.56 -15.55
C SER A 217 -4.68 -13.13 -15.39
N LEU A 218 -5.06 -12.49 -16.50
CA LEU A 218 -5.65 -11.16 -16.49
C LEU A 218 -6.98 -11.14 -15.72
N GLY A 219 -7.85 -12.12 -15.96
CA GLY A 219 -9.12 -12.26 -15.23
C GLY A 219 -8.93 -12.46 -13.73
N ALA A 220 -7.98 -13.31 -13.33
CA ALA A 220 -7.67 -13.54 -11.91
C ALA A 220 -7.19 -12.26 -11.21
N ARG A 221 -6.30 -11.47 -11.86
CA ARG A 221 -5.84 -10.19 -11.34
C ARG A 221 -6.95 -9.14 -11.27
N SER A 222 -7.76 -9.04 -12.32
CA SER A 222 -8.92 -8.14 -12.32
C SER A 222 -9.91 -8.51 -11.20
N TYR A 223 -10.14 -9.79 -10.98
CA TYR A 223 -10.98 -10.28 -9.90
C TYR A 223 -10.38 -9.93 -8.52
N GLU A 224 -9.07 -10.12 -8.33
CA GLU A 224 -8.38 -9.71 -7.12
C GLU A 224 -8.58 -8.20 -6.85
N ILE A 225 -8.42 -7.35 -7.88
CA ILE A 225 -8.61 -5.91 -7.78
C ILE A 225 -10.03 -5.56 -7.36
N VAL A 226 -11.04 -6.11 -8.05
CA VAL A 226 -12.45 -5.89 -7.71
C VAL A 226 -12.76 -6.33 -6.29
N ASN A 227 -12.25 -7.50 -5.88
CA ASN A 227 -12.47 -8.02 -4.54
C ASN A 227 -11.85 -7.12 -3.46
N LYS A 228 -10.60 -6.69 -3.63
CA LYS A 228 -9.93 -5.75 -2.71
C LYS A 228 -10.69 -4.42 -2.65
N THR A 229 -11.00 -3.83 -3.80
CA THR A 229 -11.75 -2.57 -3.85
C THR A 229 -13.10 -2.68 -3.15
N SER A 230 -13.79 -3.82 -3.27
CA SER A 230 -15.07 -4.02 -2.62
C SER A 230 -15.00 -4.02 -1.09
N LEU A 231 -13.83 -4.29 -0.52
CA LEU A 231 -13.57 -4.29 0.92
C LEU A 231 -13.08 -2.93 1.45
N SER A 232 -12.67 -2.02 0.55
CA SER A 232 -12.09 -0.71 0.89
C SER A 232 -12.85 0.47 0.27
N ILE A 233 -14.12 0.26 -0.13
CA ILE A 233 -14.99 1.35 -0.59
C ILE A 233 -15.22 2.33 0.57
N GLY A 234 -14.93 3.62 0.34
CA GLY A 234 -15.03 4.69 1.32
C GLY A 234 -13.66 5.30 1.63
N GLU A 235 -12.63 4.49 1.83
CA GLU A 235 -11.29 4.95 2.21
C GLU A 235 -10.68 5.93 1.18
N TYR A 236 -10.84 5.63 -0.11
CA TYR A 236 -10.38 6.51 -1.20
C TYR A 236 -11.14 7.84 -1.23
N GLU A 237 -12.44 7.77 -1.05
CA GLU A 237 -13.34 8.92 -1.02
C GLU A 237 -13.05 9.82 0.17
N ASP A 238 -12.89 9.23 1.36
CA ASP A 238 -12.63 9.95 2.60
C ASP A 238 -11.31 10.74 2.51
N LEU A 239 -10.24 10.11 1.99
CA LEU A 239 -8.97 10.79 1.76
C LEU A 239 -9.12 11.92 0.72
N LYS A 240 -9.87 11.68 -0.34
CA LYS A 240 -10.10 12.68 -1.39
C LYS A 240 -10.91 13.86 -0.90
N GLU A 241 -11.95 13.63 -0.09
CA GLU A 241 -12.85 14.66 0.43
C GLU A 241 -12.19 15.48 1.54
N SER A 242 -11.28 14.89 2.33
CA SER A 242 -10.56 15.60 3.38
C SER A 242 -9.43 16.50 2.88
N ALA A 243 -8.98 16.32 1.63
CA ALA A 243 -7.82 17.01 1.09
C ALA A 243 -8.19 18.27 0.30
N LEU A 244 -7.44 19.37 0.52
CA LEU A 244 -7.54 20.60 -0.30
C LEU A 244 -7.09 20.35 -1.74
N ASP A 245 -5.99 19.62 -1.93
CA ASP A 245 -5.51 19.11 -3.22
C ASP A 245 -5.34 17.60 -3.12
N PRO A 246 -6.30 16.81 -3.65
CA PRO A 246 -6.23 15.36 -3.59
C PRO A 246 -4.96 14.78 -4.22
N TYR A 247 -4.46 15.36 -5.32
CA TYR A 247 -3.24 14.89 -5.94
C TYR A 247 -2.03 14.96 -4.99
N ILE A 248 -1.87 16.09 -4.32
CA ILE A 248 -0.79 16.29 -3.34
C ILE A 248 -0.96 15.34 -2.16
N ALA A 249 -2.16 15.24 -1.60
CA ALA A 249 -2.45 14.37 -0.47
C ALA A 249 -2.12 12.90 -0.77
N PHE A 250 -2.51 12.39 -1.93
CA PHE A 250 -2.18 11.02 -2.34
C PHE A 250 -0.68 10.83 -2.61
N LYS A 251 0.00 11.84 -3.16
CA LYS A 251 1.45 11.83 -3.35
C LYS A 251 2.17 11.72 -2.00
N ASP A 252 1.82 12.59 -1.06
CA ASP A 252 2.48 12.68 0.24
C ASP A 252 2.21 11.43 1.09
N ALA A 253 0.96 10.96 1.13
CA ALA A 253 0.60 9.70 1.79
C ALA A 253 1.40 8.51 1.22
N TYR A 254 1.56 8.43 -0.11
CA TYR A 254 2.37 7.40 -0.74
C TYR A 254 3.84 7.48 -0.32
N ILE A 255 4.44 8.67 -0.37
CA ILE A 255 5.85 8.87 -0.05
C ILE A 255 6.14 8.54 1.41
N GLN A 256 5.29 8.98 2.34
CA GLN A 256 5.40 8.65 3.76
C GLN A 256 5.30 7.15 4.00
N TYR A 257 4.29 6.50 3.41
CA TYR A 257 4.13 5.05 3.49
C TYR A 257 5.38 4.31 3.00
N ARG A 258 5.92 4.70 1.83
CA ARG A 258 7.12 4.07 1.27
C ARG A 258 8.38 4.33 2.09
N LYS A 259 8.53 5.54 2.68
CA LYS A 259 9.63 5.84 3.60
C LYS A 259 9.60 4.89 4.80
N LYS A 260 8.43 4.77 5.43
CA LYS A 260 8.25 3.88 6.58
C LYS A 260 8.53 2.41 6.21
N ALA A 261 7.97 1.94 5.10
CA ALA A 261 8.12 0.57 4.64
C ALA A 261 9.58 0.17 4.33
N VAL A 262 10.42 1.10 3.87
CA VAL A 262 11.87 0.85 3.64
C VAL A 262 12.66 0.85 4.95
N GLN A 263 12.19 1.53 6.00
CA GLN A 263 12.86 1.61 7.29
C GLN A 263 12.56 0.42 8.22
N GLU A 264 11.44 -0.27 8.02
CA GLU A 264 11.03 -1.48 8.76
C GLU A 264 11.81 -2.72 8.31
#